data_a348774bcbffd1fddae909b239d166db
#
_entry.id   a348774bcbffd1fddae909b239d166db
#
_cell.length_a   1.000
_cell.length_b   1.000
_cell.length_c   1.000
_cell.angle_alpha   90.00
_cell.angle_beta   90.00
_cell.angle_gamma   90.00
#
_symmetry.space_group_name_H-M   'P 1'
#
loop_
_entity.id
_entity.type
_entity.pdbx_description
1 polymer ?
#
loop_
_entity_poly.entity_id
_entity_poly.type
_entity_poly.pdbx_seq_one_letter_code
_entity_poly.pdbx_strand_id
1 'polypeptide(L)'
;MIGLLTFILVFGIIVVVHEFGHFYFAKKSGILVREFAIGMGPKIFAHIGKDGTAYTIRLLPLGGYVRMAGWGEDTTEIKTGTPVSLTLAEDGKVKRINLSGKKVDQTALPMQVTQYDFEDKLFITGLVLEEEKTFPVDHDATIVESDGTEVRIAPLDVQYQNATVWGKLITNFAGPMNNFILGVIVFWILIFMQGGVRDTQSNNFSIIPDSAIAKVGLENTAQITKVGSHEISNWQDLIQAVEAETKDKTAPVLDVTISENGTEKQVSVTPEESQGRYILGVQPRLKSDIWSMFVGGFTSAADSALRILNALKNLIFQPDLNKLGGPVAIFKASSDAAKNGLENVLFFLAMISINIGIFNLIPIPALDGGKIVLNIIEAIRRKPLKQEIETYVTLVGVVIMVVLMIAVTWNDIMRTFF
;
A
#
# COMPACT_ATOMS: atom_id res chain seq x y z
N MET A 1 -20.94 -12.52 -2.07
CA MET A 1 -21.06 -11.13 -2.55
C MET A 1 -20.40 -10.14 -1.60
N ILE A 2 -20.72 -10.13 -0.29
CA ILE A 2 -20.14 -9.20 0.70
C ILE A 2 -18.61 -9.29 0.75
N GLY A 3 -18.01 -10.48 0.80
CA GLY A 3 -16.56 -10.66 0.83
C GLY A 3 -15.83 -10.07 -0.39
N LEU A 4 -16.40 -10.17 -1.59
CA LEU A 4 -15.84 -9.57 -2.79
C LEU A 4 -15.89 -8.04 -2.74
N LEU A 5 -17.00 -7.48 -2.29
CA LEU A 5 -17.15 -6.03 -2.14
C LEU A 5 -16.17 -5.50 -1.09
N THR A 6 -16.01 -6.19 0.04
CA THR A 6 -15.06 -5.84 1.09
C THR A 6 -13.62 -5.90 0.57
N PHE A 7 -13.27 -6.96 -0.18
CA PHE A 7 -11.96 -7.09 -0.81
C PHE A 7 -11.66 -5.89 -1.73
N ILE A 8 -12.58 -5.59 -2.66
CA ILE A 8 -12.42 -4.47 -3.60
C ILE A 8 -12.32 -3.13 -2.85
N LEU A 9 -13.14 -2.92 -1.82
CA LEU A 9 -13.12 -1.68 -1.03
C LEU A 9 -11.79 -1.52 -0.27
N VAL A 10 -11.35 -2.56 0.46
CA VAL A 10 -10.12 -2.54 1.25
C VAL A 10 -8.91 -2.30 0.36
N PHE A 11 -8.75 -3.09 -0.71
CA PHE A 11 -7.64 -2.92 -1.64
C PHE A 11 -7.72 -1.61 -2.41
N GLY A 12 -8.91 -1.18 -2.80
CA GLY A 12 -9.12 0.12 -3.46
C GLY A 12 -8.63 1.28 -2.58
N ILE A 13 -9.00 1.30 -1.30
CA ILE A 13 -8.55 2.34 -0.36
C ILE A 13 -7.02 2.31 -0.23
N ILE A 14 -6.42 1.13 0.00
CA ILE A 14 -4.98 0.99 0.19
C ILE A 14 -4.21 1.48 -1.04
N VAL A 15 -4.63 1.05 -2.23
CA VAL A 15 -4.00 1.44 -3.49
C VAL A 15 -4.12 2.94 -3.74
N VAL A 16 -5.31 3.52 -3.57
CA VAL A 16 -5.51 4.96 -3.78
C VAL A 16 -4.63 5.77 -2.84
N VAL A 17 -4.53 5.39 -1.57
CA VAL A 17 -3.71 6.08 -0.57
C VAL A 17 -2.22 5.92 -0.88
N HIS A 18 -1.79 4.74 -1.33
CA HIS A 18 -0.43 4.46 -1.76
C HIS A 18 -0.02 5.32 -2.97
N GLU A 19 -0.80 5.25 -4.04
CA GLU A 19 -0.54 6.01 -5.27
C GLU A 19 -0.61 7.52 -5.05
N PHE A 20 -1.51 7.97 -4.16
CA PHE A 20 -1.58 9.37 -3.77
C PHE A 20 -0.28 9.86 -3.12
N GLY A 21 0.43 9.01 -2.38
CA GLY A 21 1.76 9.32 -1.86
C GLY A 21 2.74 9.67 -2.97
N HIS A 22 2.89 8.79 -3.96
CA HIS A 22 3.75 9.02 -5.12
C HIS A 22 3.32 10.27 -5.89
N PHE A 23 2.05 10.40 -6.18
CA PHE A 23 1.47 11.54 -6.89
C PHE A 23 1.81 12.87 -6.23
N TYR A 24 1.52 13.00 -4.94
CA TYR A 24 1.70 14.25 -4.21
C TYR A 24 3.17 14.66 -4.13
N PHE A 25 4.06 13.73 -3.80
CA PHE A 25 5.47 14.04 -3.67
C PHE A 25 6.20 14.16 -5.01
N ALA A 26 5.78 13.47 -6.05
CA ALA A 26 6.27 13.72 -7.41
C ALA A 26 6.01 15.16 -7.83
N LYS A 27 4.77 15.64 -7.70
CA LYS A 27 4.43 17.04 -8.03
C LYS A 27 5.18 18.04 -7.17
N LYS A 28 5.30 17.78 -5.87
CA LYS A 28 6.05 18.65 -4.96
C LYS A 28 7.54 18.70 -5.28
N SER A 29 8.07 17.66 -5.91
CA SER A 29 9.46 17.56 -6.35
C SER A 29 9.70 18.11 -7.77
N GLY A 30 8.70 18.74 -8.39
CA GLY A 30 8.78 19.30 -9.74
C GLY A 30 8.66 18.24 -10.86
N ILE A 31 8.32 17.01 -10.54
CA ILE A 31 8.14 15.93 -11.51
C ILE A 31 6.73 16.05 -12.12
N LEU A 32 6.66 16.09 -13.45
CA LEU A 32 5.39 16.12 -14.17
C LEU A 32 4.68 14.77 -14.02
N VAL A 33 3.48 14.79 -13.44
CA VAL A 33 2.60 13.62 -13.41
C VAL A 33 1.59 13.74 -14.55
N ARG A 34 1.67 12.83 -15.51
CA ARG A 34 0.78 12.77 -16.66
C ARG A 34 -0.54 12.08 -16.38
N GLU A 35 -0.51 10.99 -15.59
CA GLU A 35 -1.72 10.25 -15.23
C GLU A 35 -1.67 9.76 -13.78
N PHE A 36 -2.79 9.90 -13.09
CA PHE A 36 -3.10 9.25 -11.82
C PHE A 36 -4.24 8.26 -12.07
N ALA A 37 -3.95 6.98 -12.04
CA ALA A 37 -4.89 5.93 -12.40
C ALA A 37 -5.30 5.07 -11.19
N ILE A 38 -6.59 4.87 -11.02
CA ILE A 38 -7.17 3.90 -10.10
C ILE A 38 -7.62 2.69 -10.91
N GLY A 39 -7.03 1.51 -10.64
CA GLY A 39 -7.26 0.30 -11.40
C GLY A 39 -6.33 0.14 -12.61
N MET A 40 -6.53 -0.93 -13.35
CA MET A 40 -5.78 -1.31 -14.56
C MET A 40 -6.73 -1.62 -15.72
N GLY A 41 -6.17 -1.73 -16.93
CA GLY A 41 -6.92 -2.08 -18.14
C GLY A 41 -7.61 -0.89 -18.81
N PRO A 42 -8.72 -1.10 -19.57
CA PRO A 42 -9.40 -0.05 -20.31
C PRO A 42 -9.94 1.06 -19.40
N LYS A 43 -9.90 2.30 -19.89
CA LYS A 43 -10.41 3.49 -19.19
C LYS A 43 -11.95 3.46 -19.17
N ILE A 44 -12.56 3.56 -17.97
CA ILE A 44 -14.01 3.75 -17.78
C ILE A 44 -14.34 5.24 -17.69
N PHE A 45 -13.49 5.98 -16.95
CA PHE A 45 -13.66 7.40 -16.71
C PHE A 45 -12.29 8.09 -16.82
N ALA A 46 -12.28 9.29 -17.43
CA ALA A 46 -11.10 10.13 -17.50
C ALA A 46 -11.49 11.60 -17.33
N HIS A 47 -10.75 12.32 -16.50
CA HIS A 47 -10.87 13.76 -16.30
C HIS A 47 -9.48 14.39 -16.31
N ILE A 48 -9.30 15.46 -17.07
CA ILE A 48 -8.04 16.21 -17.10
C ILE A 48 -8.16 17.35 -16.09
N GLY A 49 -7.28 17.36 -15.11
CA GLY A 49 -7.18 18.43 -14.13
C GLY A 49 -6.63 19.72 -14.74
N LYS A 50 -6.79 20.82 -14.02
CA LYS A 50 -6.27 22.14 -14.44
C LYS A 50 -4.74 22.16 -14.60
N ASP A 51 -4.05 21.26 -13.97
CA ASP A 51 -2.60 21.06 -13.96
C ASP A 51 -2.10 20.13 -15.09
N GLY A 52 -3.00 19.69 -15.97
CA GLY A 52 -2.70 18.78 -17.07
C GLY A 52 -2.60 17.30 -16.69
N THR A 53 -2.79 16.94 -15.40
CA THR A 53 -2.81 15.54 -14.98
C THR A 53 -4.12 14.87 -15.40
N ALA A 54 -4.06 13.72 -16.06
CA ALA A 54 -5.21 12.89 -16.34
C ALA A 54 -5.56 12.03 -15.12
N TYR A 55 -6.75 12.21 -14.54
CA TYR A 55 -7.29 11.36 -13.48
C TYR A 55 -8.17 10.32 -14.12
N THR A 56 -7.82 9.03 -13.97
CA THR A 56 -8.54 7.94 -14.65
C THR A 56 -9.02 6.87 -13.68
N ILE A 57 -10.18 6.31 -13.98
CA ILE A 57 -10.68 5.07 -13.35
C ILE A 57 -10.71 4.00 -14.43
N ARG A 58 -10.12 2.84 -14.13
CA ARG A 58 -9.97 1.73 -15.06
C ARG A 58 -10.79 0.52 -14.64
N LEU A 59 -11.08 -0.37 -15.60
CA LEU A 59 -12.04 -1.46 -15.45
C LEU A 59 -11.67 -2.48 -14.37
N LEU A 60 -10.40 -2.82 -14.23
CA LEU A 60 -9.95 -3.83 -13.28
C LEU A 60 -9.53 -3.14 -11.97
N PRO A 61 -10.20 -3.39 -10.84
CA PRO A 61 -9.89 -2.76 -9.56
C PRO A 61 -8.65 -3.42 -8.90
N LEU A 62 -7.67 -3.75 -9.71
CA LEU A 62 -6.41 -4.38 -9.30
C LEU A 62 -5.28 -3.37 -9.41
N GLY A 63 -4.93 -2.76 -8.28
CA GLY A 63 -3.83 -1.80 -8.26
C GLY A 63 -4.22 -0.39 -8.74
N GLY A 64 -3.21 0.41 -9.00
CA GLY A 64 -3.23 1.74 -9.56
C GLY A 64 -1.84 2.08 -10.06
N TYR A 65 -1.65 3.27 -10.59
CA TYR A 65 -0.33 3.77 -10.93
C TYR A 65 -0.31 5.29 -11.08
N VAL A 66 0.87 5.85 -10.89
CA VAL A 66 1.19 7.24 -11.19
C VAL A 66 2.17 7.25 -12.36
N ARG A 67 1.72 7.74 -13.52
CA ARG A 67 2.56 7.89 -14.70
C ARG A 67 3.32 9.21 -14.61
N MET A 68 4.59 9.11 -14.29
CA MET A 68 5.51 10.25 -14.22
C MET A 68 6.25 10.41 -15.54
N ALA A 69 6.46 11.65 -15.99
CA ALA A 69 7.20 11.91 -17.19
C ALA A 69 8.66 11.40 -17.09
N GLY A 70 9.14 10.82 -18.15
CA GLY A 70 10.49 10.31 -18.27
C GLY A 70 10.73 8.96 -17.62
N TRP A 71 9.75 8.35 -16.94
CA TRP A 71 9.94 7.08 -16.24
C TRP A 71 9.15 5.95 -16.88
N GLY A 72 9.85 5.06 -17.62
CA GLY A 72 9.22 3.91 -18.28
C GLY A 72 8.09 4.29 -19.23
N GLU A 73 8.12 5.52 -19.70
CA GLU A 73 7.08 6.09 -20.51
C GLU A 73 7.39 5.84 -21.99
N ASP A 74 6.42 5.26 -22.71
CA ASP A 74 6.43 5.30 -24.17
C ASP A 74 6.22 6.76 -24.57
N THR A 75 7.31 7.44 -24.95
CA THR A 75 7.20 8.74 -25.59
C THR A 75 6.42 8.54 -26.89
N THR A 76 5.41 9.37 -27.12
CA THR A 76 4.67 9.34 -28.37
C THR A 76 5.64 9.71 -29.51
N GLU A 77 6.24 8.69 -30.14
CA GLU A 77 7.10 8.91 -31.29
C GLU A 77 6.25 9.43 -32.46
N ILE A 78 6.54 10.66 -32.88
CA ILE A 78 5.96 11.24 -34.08
C ILE A 78 6.88 10.87 -35.23
N LYS A 79 6.45 9.96 -36.09
CA LYS A 79 7.23 9.57 -37.26
C LYS A 79 7.29 10.74 -38.28
N THR A 80 8.41 10.87 -38.97
CA THR A 80 8.55 11.81 -40.08
C THR A 80 7.43 11.61 -41.10
N GLY A 81 6.79 12.68 -41.51
CA GLY A 81 5.64 12.67 -42.42
C GLY A 81 4.28 12.50 -41.69
N THR A 82 4.24 12.37 -40.37
CA THR A 82 2.97 12.31 -39.63
C THR A 82 2.23 13.64 -39.76
N PRO A 83 0.94 13.60 -40.19
CA PRO A 83 0.13 14.82 -40.25
C PRO A 83 -0.30 15.20 -38.83
N VAL A 84 -0.13 16.46 -38.49
CA VAL A 84 -0.54 17.04 -37.20
C VAL A 84 -1.28 18.36 -37.42
N SER A 85 -2.07 18.77 -36.44
CA SER A 85 -2.67 20.09 -36.38
C SER A 85 -2.11 20.85 -35.20
N LEU A 86 -1.50 22.02 -35.44
CA LEU A 86 -0.87 22.86 -34.42
C LEU A 86 -1.80 23.99 -34.00
N THR A 87 -2.02 24.17 -32.72
CA THR A 87 -2.66 25.38 -32.18
C THR A 87 -1.57 26.30 -31.62
N LEU A 88 -1.47 27.50 -32.18
CA LEU A 88 -0.49 28.49 -31.77
C LEU A 88 -1.05 29.41 -30.67
N ALA A 89 -0.17 29.90 -29.83
CA ALA A 89 -0.45 30.95 -28.88
C ALA A 89 -0.29 32.34 -29.58
N GLU A 90 -0.67 33.40 -28.89
CA GLU A 90 -0.50 34.78 -29.37
C GLU A 90 0.97 35.16 -29.59
N ASP A 91 1.89 34.55 -28.86
CA ASP A 91 3.35 34.73 -28.98
C ASP A 91 3.98 33.87 -30.11
N GLY A 92 3.17 33.11 -30.85
CA GLY A 92 3.62 32.26 -31.95
C GLY A 92 4.17 30.90 -31.53
N LYS A 93 4.18 30.55 -30.25
CA LYS A 93 4.58 29.22 -29.76
C LYS A 93 3.45 28.22 -29.93
N VAL A 94 3.80 26.96 -30.17
CA VAL A 94 2.85 25.85 -30.24
C VAL A 94 2.40 25.48 -28.84
N LYS A 95 1.11 25.61 -28.54
CA LYS A 95 0.49 25.18 -27.29
C LYS A 95 -0.12 23.79 -27.36
N ARG A 96 -0.51 23.35 -28.55
CA ARG A 96 -1.18 22.07 -28.71
C ARG A 96 -0.82 21.43 -30.02
N ILE A 97 -0.49 20.16 -30.01
CA ILE A 97 -0.12 19.31 -31.13
C ILE A 97 -1.15 18.18 -31.19
N ASN A 98 -1.97 18.12 -32.24
CA ASN A 98 -3.03 17.14 -32.37
C ASN A 98 -2.69 16.08 -33.42
N LEU A 99 -2.52 14.82 -32.98
CA LEU A 99 -2.24 13.65 -33.83
C LEU A 99 -3.52 12.87 -34.17
N SER A 100 -4.63 13.12 -33.47
CA SER A 100 -5.81 12.23 -33.52
C SER A 100 -6.73 12.51 -34.71
N GLY A 101 -6.60 13.62 -35.40
CA GLY A 101 -7.58 14.09 -36.38
C GLY A 101 -8.98 14.38 -35.83
N LYS A 102 -9.22 14.09 -34.53
CA LYS A 102 -10.45 14.38 -33.81
C LYS A 102 -10.29 15.71 -33.06
N LYS A 103 -11.39 16.46 -32.90
CA LYS A 103 -11.36 17.77 -32.21
C LYS A 103 -10.33 18.75 -32.79
N VAL A 104 -10.24 18.82 -34.11
CA VAL A 104 -9.39 19.81 -34.76
C VAL A 104 -10.01 21.19 -34.56
N ASP A 105 -9.23 22.11 -33.99
CA ASP A 105 -9.61 23.51 -33.90
C ASP A 105 -9.64 24.10 -35.30
N GLN A 106 -10.65 24.92 -35.64
CA GLN A 106 -10.77 25.57 -36.95
C GLN A 106 -9.61 26.52 -37.26
N THR A 107 -8.91 26.98 -36.20
CA THR A 107 -7.73 27.86 -36.31
C THR A 107 -6.41 27.10 -36.31
N ALA A 108 -6.45 25.76 -36.22
CA ALA A 108 -5.23 24.94 -36.14
C ALA A 108 -4.50 24.92 -37.51
N LEU A 109 -3.19 25.06 -37.46
CA LEU A 109 -2.30 25.01 -38.60
C LEU A 109 -1.97 23.55 -38.95
N PRO A 110 -2.36 23.03 -40.12
CA PRO A 110 -1.96 21.69 -40.54
C PRO A 110 -0.48 21.65 -40.94
N MET A 111 0.24 20.61 -40.49
CA MET A 111 1.65 20.40 -40.75
C MET A 111 1.95 18.91 -40.94
N GLN A 112 2.91 18.59 -41.83
CA GLN A 112 3.55 17.27 -41.85
C GLN A 112 4.90 17.34 -41.14
N VAL A 113 5.06 16.66 -40.04
CA VAL A 113 6.25 16.74 -39.16
C VAL A 113 7.47 16.14 -39.87
N THR A 114 8.57 16.88 -39.92
CA THR A 114 9.88 16.39 -40.37
C THR A 114 10.84 16.14 -39.23
N GLN A 115 10.85 17.03 -38.25
CA GLN A 115 11.70 16.94 -37.06
C GLN A 115 11.03 17.60 -35.87
N TYR A 116 11.33 17.12 -34.67
CA TYR A 116 10.89 17.73 -33.40
C TYR A 116 11.87 17.43 -32.26
N ASP A 117 11.84 18.28 -31.25
CA ASP A 117 12.48 18.07 -29.95
C ASP A 117 11.58 18.71 -28.89
N PHE A 118 10.91 17.87 -28.10
CA PHE A 118 10.01 18.30 -27.02
C PHE A 118 10.64 18.18 -25.64
N GLU A 119 11.92 17.81 -25.59
CA GLU A 119 12.64 17.57 -24.34
C GLU A 119 13.63 18.70 -24.04
N ASP A 120 14.51 19.05 -24.97
CA ASP A 120 15.60 20.01 -24.76
C ASP A 120 15.35 21.35 -25.46
N LYS A 121 15.23 21.33 -26.78
CA LYS A 121 15.18 22.58 -27.58
C LYS A 121 13.77 23.13 -27.79
N LEU A 122 12.75 22.36 -27.49
CA LEU A 122 11.34 22.71 -27.56
C LEU A 122 10.95 23.33 -28.94
N PHE A 123 11.10 22.55 -30.00
CA PHE A 123 10.70 22.97 -31.36
C PHE A 123 10.00 21.83 -32.12
N ILE A 124 9.25 22.20 -33.13
CA ILE A 124 8.68 21.30 -34.14
C ILE A 124 8.88 21.90 -35.51
N THR A 125 9.40 21.10 -36.44
CA THR A 125 9.65 21.47 -37.84
C THR A 125 8.81 20.59 -38.75
N GLY A 126 8.27 21.15 -39.81
CA GLY A 126 7.51 20.36 -40.78
C GLY A 126 7.05 21.19 -41.97
N LEU A 127 6.41 20.50 -42.90
CA LEU A 127 5.88 21.13 -44.15
C LEU A 127 4.50 21.73 -43.88
N VAL A 128 4.39 23.03 -44.12
CA VAL A 128 3.14 23.81 -44.10
C VAL A 128 2.96 24.42 -45.51
N LEU A 129 1.94 23.95 -46.23
CA LEU A 129 1.70 24.40 -47.62
C LEU A 129 2.96 24.27 -48.53
N GLU A 130 3.65 23.14 -48.41
CA GLU A 130 4.90 22.78 -49.12
C GLU A 130 6.16 23.56 -48.69
N GLU A 131 6.05 24.50 -47.75
CA GLU A 131 7.19 25.22 -47.20
C GLU A 131 7.59 24.58 -45.86
N GLU A 132 8.89 24.36 -45.65
CA GLU A 132 9.40 23.89 -44.36
C GLU A 132 9.44 25.05 -43.35
N LYS A 133 8.74 24.88 -42.24
CA LYS A 133 8.65 25.89 -41.16
C LYS A 133 8.98 25.26 -39.83
N THR A 134 9.68 26.00 -38.97
CA THR A 134 10.01 25.63 -37.59
C THR A 134 9.26 26.53 -36.63
N PHE A 135 8.59 25.92 -35.66
CA PHE A 135 7.88 26.65 -34.62
C PHE A 135 8.46 26.30 -33.24
N PRO A 136 8.67 27.30 -32.38
CA PRO A 136 8.99 27.04 -30.99
C PRO A 136 7.76 26.42 -30.30
N VAL A 137 8.00 25.45 -29.39
CA VAL A 137 6.95 24.78 -28.64
C VAL A 137 6.95 25.32 -27.21
N ASP A 138 5.76 25.59 -26.68
CA ASP A 138 5.60 26.05 -25.31
C ASP A 138 6.02 24.94 -24.35
N HIS A 139 6.67 25.27 -23.23
CA HIS A 139 7.09 24.34 -22.21
C HIS A 139 5.92 23.51 -21.66
N ASP A 140 4.73 24.10 -21.63
CA ASP A 140 3.52 23.46 -21.11
C ASP A 140 2.59 22.97 -22.23
N ALA A 141 3.10 22.85 -23.46
CA ALA A 141 2.33 22.37 -24.59
C ALA A 141 1.77 20.97 -24.37
N THR A 142 0.65 20.68 -25.04
CA THR A 142 0.00 19.37 -24.98
C THR A 142 0.05 18.64 -26.30
N ILE A 143 0.09 17.32 -26.25
CA ILE A 143 -0.06 16.41 -27.39
C ILE A 143 -1.38 15.68 -27.25
N VAL A 144 -2.22 15.72 -28.27
CA VAL A 144 -3.40 14.86 -28.37
C VAL A 144 -3.00 13.62 -29.15
N GLU A 145 -2.91 12.50 -28.45
CA GLU A 145 -2.55 11.20 -29.00
C GLU A 145 -3.62 10.66 -29.96
N SER A 146 -3.30 9.63 -30.72
CA SER A 146 -4.20 9.05 -31.74
C SER A 146 -5.52 8.53 -31.15
N ASP A 147 -5.54 8.11 -29.88
CA ASP A 147 -6.74 7.68 -29.15
C ASP A 147 -7.61 8.86 -28.66
N GLY A 148 -7.09 10.10 -28.80
CA GLY A 148 -7.73 11.33 -28.34
C GLY A 148 -7.37 11.72 -26.91
N THR A 149 -6.45 11.01 -26.25
CA THR A 149 -5.91 11.39 -24.95
C THR A 149 -5.02 12.61 -25.09
N GLU A 150 -5.25 13.64 -24.31
CA GLU A 150 -4.42 14.84 -24.28
C GLU A 150 -3.44 14.74 -23.12
N VAL A 151 -2.14 14.79 -23.41
CA VAL A 151 -1.05 14.72 -22.44
C VAL A 151 -0.11 15.90 -22.63
N ARG A 152 0.48 16.38 -21.54
CA ARG A 152 1.47 17.45 -21.59
C ARG A 152 2.80 16.90 -22.11
N ILE A 153 3.56 17.67 -22.90
CA ILE A 153 4.95 17.32 -23.24
C ILE A 153 5.81 17.24 -21.99
N ALA A 154 6.96 16.61 -22.06
CA ALA A 154 7.83 16.41 -20.92
C ALA A 154 9.24 16.97 -21.18
N PRO A 155 9.45 18.28 -21.06
CA PRO A 155 10.79 18.84 -21.05
C PRO A 155 11.68 18.20 -19.99
N LEU A 156 13.01 18.22 -20.24
CA LEU A 156 14.00 17.54 -19.38
C LEU A 156 13.91 17.93 -17.91
N ASP A 157 13.59 19.18 -17.60
CA ASP A 157 13.53 19.73 -16.26
C ASP A 157 12.35 19.20 -15.42
N VAL A 158 11.29 18.68 -16.06
CA VAL A 158 10.14 18.08 -15.37
C VAL A 158 10.13 16.55 -15.41
N GLN A 159 11.15 15.92 -15.99
CA GLN A 159 11.26 14.46 -16.05
C GLN A 159 11.79 13.90 -14.74
N TYR A 160 11.31 12.69 -14.38
CA TYR A 160 11.75 11.98 -13.19
C TYR A 160 13.28 11.77 -13.14
N GLN A 161 13.91 11.40 -14.27
CA GLN A 161 15.35 11.15 -14.32
C GLN A 161 16.18 12.38 -13.94
N ASN A 162 15.70 13.57 -14.25
CA ASN A 162 16.40 14.85 -14.00
C ASN A 162 16.02 15.49 -12.66
N ALA A 163 15.04 14.92 -11.96
CA ALA A 163 14.69 15.37 -10.63
C ALA A 163 15.86 15.16 -9.64
N THR A 164 15.87 15.97 -8.59
CA THR A 164 16.86 15.82 -7.52
C THR A 164 16.81 14.43 -6.88
N VAL A 165 17.94 13.93 -6.40
CA VAL A 165 17.98 12.62 -5.72
C VAL A 165 17.01 12.56 -4.55
N TRP A 166 16.87 13.63 -3.78
CA TRP A 166 15.87 13.72 -2.70
C TRP A 166 14.44 13.68 -3.22
N GLY A 167 14.16 14.35 -4.35
CA GLY A 167 12.87 14.30 -5.00
C GLY A 167 12.49 12.88 -5.42
N LYS A 168 13.42 12.15 -6.03
CA LYS A 168 13.25 10.74 -6.40
C LYS A 168 13.02 9.85 -5.17
N LEU A 169 13.88 9.98 -4.14
CA LEU A 169 13.80 9.17 -2.91
C LEU A 169 12.48 9.38 -2.19
N ILE A 170 12.07 10.64 -1.96
CA ILE A 170 10.83 10.92 -1.24
C ILE A 170 9.61 10.49 -2.06
N THR A 171 9.65 10.64 -3.38
CA THR A 171 8.57 10.18 -4.27
C THR A 171 8.37 8.67 -4.15
N ASN A 172 9.46 7.87 -4.19
CA ASN A 172 9.35 6.42 -4.08
C ASN A 172 9.02 5.95 -2.66
N PHE A 173 9.47 6.65 -1.63
CA PHE A 173 9.16 6.33 -0.23
C PHE A 173 7.73 6.70 0.15
N ALA A 174 7.12 7.66 -0.51
CA ALA A 174 5.83 8.24 -0.13
C ALA A 174 4.66 7.27 -0.23
N GLY A 175 4.64 6.37 -1.22
CA GLY A 175 3.62 5.33 -1.32
C GLY A 175 3.60 4.43 -0.08
N PRO A 176 4.69 3.73 0.22
CA PRO A 176 4.81 2.95 1.46
C PRO A 176 4.52 3.75 2.73
N MET A 177 5.04 4.97 2.84
CA MET A 177 4.80 5.85 3.99
C MET A 177 3.31 6.11 4.20
N ASN A 178 2.57 6.39 3.13
CA ASN A 178 1.13 6.62 3.21
C ASN A 178 0.37 5.38 3.69
N ASN A 179 0.84 4.19 3.36
CA ASN A 179 0.25 2.95 3.86
C ASN A 179 0.48 2.78 5.37
N PHE A 180 1.63 3.19 5.91
CA PHE A 180 1.84 3.23 7.36
C PHE A 180 0.92 4.27 8.02
N ILE A 181 0.79 5.47 7.44
CA ILE A 181 -0.11 6.51 7.94
C ILE A 181 -1.55 6.01 7.95
N LEU A 182 -2.01 5.36 6.88
CA LEU A 182 -3.34 4.75 6.81
C LEU A 182 -3.53 3.71 7.92
N GLY A 183 -2.54 2.83 8.13
CA GLY A 183 -2.57 1.84 9.21
C GLY A 183 -2.75 2.48 10.59
N VAL A 184 -1.99 3.53 10.90
CA VAL A 184 -2.12 4.28 12.18
C VAL A 184 -3.50 4.91 12.31
N ILE A 185 -4.00 5.58 11.27
CA ILE A 185 -5.33 6.22 11.28
C ILE A 185 -6.43 5.18 11.53
N VAL A 186 -6.36 4.02 10.86
CA VAL A 186 -7.35 2.96 11.03
C VAL A 186 -7.27 2.34 12.42
N PHE A 187 -6.07 2.17 13.00
CA PHE A 187 -5.93 1.73 14.38
C PHE A 187 -6.51 2.76 15.37
N TRP A 188 -6.35 4.06 15.13
CA TRP A 188 -7.04 5.06 15.94
C TRP A 188 -8.55 4.92 15.88
N ILE A 189 -9.11 4.78 14.68
CA ILE A 189 -10.56 4.57 14.51
C ILE A 189 -11.01 3.33 15.31
N LEU A 190 -10.29 2.22 15.22
CA LEU A 190 -10.59 0.99 15.97
C LEU A 190 -10.54 1.20 17.48
N ILE A 191 -9.49 1.82 18.00
CA ILE A 191 -9.30 2.10 19.42
C ILE A 191 -10.42 2.99 19.96
N PHE A 192 -10.81 4.03 19.20
CA PHE A 192 -11.91 4.89 19.57
C PHE A 192 -13.27 4.17 19.53
N MET A 193 -13.49 3.30 18.54
CA MET A 193 -14.70 2.45 18.48
C MET A 193 -14.79 1.47 19.64
N GLN A 194 -13.66 0.89 20.06
CA GLN A 194 -13.56 -0.06 21.18
C GLN A 194 -13.58 0.62 22.55
N GLY A 195 -13.52 1.96 22.60
CA GLY A 195 -13.51 2.72 23.85
C GLY A 195 -12.19 2.70 24.63
N GLY A 196 -11.10 2.24 24.01
CA GLY A 196 -9.77 2.22 24.64
C GLY A 196 -8.79 1.29 23.97
N VAL A 197 -7.53 1.36 24.42
CA VAL A 197 -6.45 0.47 24.00
C VAL A 197 -6.28 -0.68 25.00
N ARG A 198 -6.07 -1.89 24.51
CA ARG A 198 -5.85 -3.07 25.36
C ARG A 198 -4.52 -2.97 26.11
N ASP A 199 -4.56 -2.99 27.43
CA ASP A 199 -3.36 -3.01 28.29
C ASP A 199 -2.76 -4.41 28.38
N THR A 200 -1.90 -4.73 27.44
CA THR A 200 -1.22 -6.04 27.40
C THR A 200 0.02 -6.10 28.31
N GLN A 201 0.43 -4.99 28.91
CA GLN A 201 1.61 -4.90 29.77
C GLN A 201 1.28 -5.05 31.26
N SER A 202 0.00 -5.17 31.60
CA SER A 202 -0.49 -5.33 32.97
C SER A 202 -1.04 -6.75 33.20
N ASN A 203 -1.03 -7.20 34.42
CA ASN A 203 -1.69 -8.42 34.88
C ASN A 203 -3.12 -8.17 35.41
N ASN A 204 -3.66 -6.97 35.18
CA ASN A 204 -5.06 -6.67 35.46
C ASN A 204 -5.91 -6.98 34.22
N PHE A 205 -6.82 -7.92 34.35
CA PHE A 205 -7.66 -8.40 33.27
C PHE A 205 -9.14 -8.07 33.51
N SER A 206 -9.88 -7.83 32.45
CA SER A 206 -11.34 -7.78 32.46
C SER A 206 -11.87 -9.20 32.30
N ILE A 207 -12.85 -9.55 33.10
CA ILE A 207 -13.49 -10.87 33.08
C ILE A 207 -14.60 -10.84 32.01
N ILE A 208 -14.63 -11.88 31.19
CA ILE A 208 -15.69 -12.05 30.20
C ILE A 208 -16.88 -12.68 30.91
N PRO A 209 -18.09 -12.11 30.85
CA PRO A 209 -19.30 -12.69 31.46
C PRO A 209 -19.51 -14.15 31.02
N ASP A 210 -20.03 -14.96 31.91
CA ASP A 210 -20.33 -16.39 31.70
C ASP A 210 -19.13 -17.29 31.36
N SER A 211 -17.92 -16.77 31.45
CA SER A 211 -16.68 -17.49 31.14
C SER A 211 -16.27 -18.43 32.30
N ALA A 212 -15.26 -19.28 32.05
CA ALA A 212 -14.73 -20.24 33.02
C ALA A 212 -14.32 -19.56 34.33
N ILE A 213 -13.66 -18.43 34.28
CA ILE A 213 -13.22 -17.70 35.48
C ILE A 213 -14.37 -16.93 36.14
N ALA A 214 -15.39 -16.50 35.40
CA ALA A 214 -16.59 -15.88 35.98
C ALA A 214 -17.39 -16.89 36.84
N LYS A 215 -17.43 -18.16 36.45
CA LYS A 215 -18.12 -19.24 37.17
C LYS A 215 -17.56 -19.52 38.58
N VAL A 216 -16.32 -19.09 38.88
CA VAL A 216 -15.73 -19.20 40.21
C VAL A 216 -15.97 -17.96 41.09
N GLY A 217 -16.92 -17.11 40.71
CA GLY A 217 -17.41 -16.00 41.52
C GLY A 217 -16.58 -14.71 41.40
N LEU A 218 -15.85 -14.54 40.30
CA LEU A 218 -15.12 -13.34 40.01
C LEU A 218 -15.91 -12.49 39.02
N GLU A 219 -16.09 -11.23 39.34
CA GLU A 219 -16.83 -10.27 38.52
C GLU A 219 -15.93 -9.10 38.09
N ASN A 220 -16.21 -8.55 36.90
CA ASN A 220 -15.62 -7.36 36.35
C ASN A 220 -14.12 -7.41 36.05
N THR A 221 -13.25 -7.38 37.05
CA THR A 221 -11.78 -7.36 36.87
C THR A 221 -11.08 -8.25 37.86
N ALA A 222 -9.99 -8.89 37.45
CA ALA A 222 -9.11 -9.68 38.30
C ALA A 222 -7.65 -9.34 38.02
N GLN A 223 -6.86 -9.19 39.08
CA GLN A 223 -5.41 -9.18 39.00
C GLN A 223 -4.91 -10.61 39.17
N ILE A 224 -4.47 -11.23 38.08
CA ILE A 224 -3.94 -12.60 38.13
C ILE A 224 -2.44 -12.52 38.34
N THR A 225 -1.96 -13.11 39.46
CA THR A 225 -0.54 -13.11 39.80
C THR A 225 0.17 -14.41 39.43
N LYS A 226 -0.55 -15.55 39.43
CA LYS A 226 0.01 -16.86 39.05
C LYS A 226 -1.02 -17.73 38.34
N VAL A 227 -0.54 -18.62 37.46
CA VAL A 227 -1.29 -19.74 36.89
C VAL A 227 -0.43 -20.99 37.04
N GLY A 228 -0.88 -21.93 37.86
CA GLY A 228 -0.03 -23.05 38.30
C GLY A 228 1.24 -22.56 38.99
N SER A 229 2.39 -22.95 38.44
CA SER A 229 3.71 -22.51 38.93
C SER A 229 4.24 -21.23 38.27
N HIS A 230 3.54 -20.68 37.24
CA HIS A 230 4.00 -19.58 36.44
C HIS A 230 3.55 -18.24 37.01
N GLU A 231 4.48 -17.29 37.21
CA GLU A 231 4.18 -15.89 37.56
C GLU A 231 3.65 -15.11 36.37
N ILE A 232 2.63 -14.27 36.59
CA ILE A 232 1.96 -13.50 35.56
C ILE A 232 2.17 -12.00 35.79
N SER A 233 2.91 -11.38 34.92
CA SER A 233 3.18 -9.95 34.94
C SER A 233 2.45 -9.18 33.80
N ASN A 234 2.10 -9.89 32.75
CA ASN A 234 1.49 -9.32 31.54
C ASN A 234 0.63 -10.35 30.81
N TRP A 235 -0.01 -9.91 29.71
CA TRP A 235 -0.88 -10.77 28.90
C TRP A 235 -0.15 -11.95 28.25
N GLN A 236 1.10 -11.76 27.84
CA GLN A 236 1.86 -12.82 27.16
C GLN A 236 2.23 -13.95 28.16
N ASP A 237 2.61 -13.57 29.37
CA ASP A 237 2.88 -14.56 30.46
C ASP A 237 1.64 -15.40 30.72
N LEU A 238 0.44 -14.77 30.76
CA LEU A 238 -0.81 -15.49 30.96
C LEU A 238 -1.07 -16.52 29.86
N ILE A 239 -0.89 -16.13 28.58
CA ILE A 239 -1.08 -17.04 27.45
C ILE A 239 -0.12 -18.23 27.57
N GLN A 240 1.17 -17.97 27.80
CA GLN A 240 2.19 -19.01 27.90
C GLN A 240 1.94 -19.94 29.08
N ALA A 241 1.53 -19.41 30.23
CA ALA A 241 1.21 -20.19 31.41
C ALA A 241 0.00 -21.11 31.18
N VAL A 242 -1.08 -20.59 30.61
CA VAL A 242 -2.25 -21.40 30.25
C VAL A 242 -1.88 -22.49 29.25
N GLU A 243 -1.12 -22.17 28.24
CA GLU A 243 -0.66 -23.14 27.20
C GLU A 243 0.22 -24.23 27.81
N ALA A 244 1.16 -23.87 28.69
CA ALA A 244 2.04 -24.81 29.38
C ALA A 244 1.28 -25.75 30.33
N GLU A 245 0.34 -25.19 31.10
CA GLU A 245 -0.42 -25.97 32.11
C GLU A 245 -1.52 -26.84 31.51
N THR A 246 -1.95 -26.55 30.26
CA THR A 246 -2.99 -27.32 29.56
C THR A 246 -2.44 -28.28 28.52
N LYS A 247 -1.13 -28.20 28.21
CA LYS A 247 -0.48 -29.06 27.22
C LYS A 247 -0.66 -30.54 27.57
N ASP A 248 -1.10 -31.31 26.57
CA ASP A 248 -1.29 -32.76 26.66
C ASP A 248 -2.28 -33.23 27.75
N LYS A 249 -3.13 -32.34 28.29
CA LYS A 249 -4.15 -32.66 29.29
C LYS A 249 -5.55 -32.67 28.68
N THR A 250 -6.32 -33.71 28.98
CA THR A 250 -7.74 -33.82 28.69
C THR A 250 -8.51 -33.28 29.90
N ALA A 251 -9.34 -32.23 29.72
CA ALA A 251 -10.08 -31.53 30.78
C ALA A 251 -9.16 -31.01 31.94
N PRO A 252 -8.22 -30.08 31.62
CA PRO A 252 -7.32 -29.54 32.63
C PRO A 252 -8.06 -28.70 33.67
N VAL A 253 -7.59 -28.75 34.92
CA VAL A 253 -7.98 -27.80 35.98
C VAL A 253 -6.76 -26.96 36.29
N LEU A 254 -6.92 -25.63 36.25
CA LEU A 254 -5.86 -24.66 36.48
C LEU A 254 -6.02 -23.97 37.80
N ASP A 255 -4.97 -23.99 38.61
CA ASP A 255 -4.91 -23.23 39.86
C ASP A 255 -4.46 -21.81 39.53
N VAL A 256 -5.38 -20.85 39.68
CA VAL A 256 -5.16 -19.43 39.37
C VAL A 256 -5.08 -18.67 40.69
N THR A 257 -3.96 -17.96 40.91
CA THR A 257 -3.81 -17.06 42.06
C THR A 257 -4.19 -15.65 41.62
N ILE A 258 -5.10 -15.06 42.36
CA ILE A 258 -5.67 -13.76 42.12
C ILE A 258 -5.37 -12.86 43.31
N SER A 259 -4.94 -11.64 43.05
CA SER A 259 -4.79 -10.60 44.07
C SER A 259 -6.06 -9.75 44.12
N GLU A 260 -6.74 -9.76 45.25
CA GLU A 260 -7.91 -8.93 45.52
C GLU A 260 -7.61 -8.06 46.74
N ASN A 261 -7.54 -6.73 46.55
CA ASN A 261 -7.19 -5.77 47.61
C ASN A 261 -5.88 -6.10 48.37
N GLY A 262 -4.88 -6.66 47.70
CA GLY A 262 -3.60 -7.02 48.29
C GLY A 262 -3.59 -8.37 48.99
N THR A 263 -4.70 -9.12 49.00
CA THR A 263 -4.78 -10.47 49.52
C THR A 263 -4.78 -11.48 48.39
N GLU A 264 -3.89 -12.45 48.41
CA GLU A 264 -3.87 -13.53 47.43
C GLU A 264 -4.91 -14.58 47.73
N LYS A 265 -5.70 -14.95 46.75
CA LYS A 265 -6.69 -16.03 46.79
C LYS A 265 -6.43 -17.00 45.64
N GLN A 266 -6.35 -18.27 45.96
CA GLN A 266 -6.23 -19.31 44.93
C GLN A 266 -7.61 -19.87 44.59
N VAL A 267 -7.90 -19.98 43.30
CA VAL A 267 -9.13 -20.54 42.75
C VAL A 267 -8.80 -21.59 41.70
N SER A 268 -9.51 -22.69 41.68
CA SER A 268 -9.35 -23.73 40.65
C SER A 268 -10.37 -23.46 39.52
N VAL A 269 -9.89 -23.29 38.33
CA VAL A 269 -10.69 -22.96 37.14
C VAL A 269 -10.57 -24.06 36.11
N THR A 270 -11.69 -24.54 35.58
CA THR A 270 -11.70 -25.45 34.43
C THR A 270 -11.82 -24.61 33.17
N PRO A 271 -10.74 -24.44 32.39
CA PRO A 271 -10.77 -23.57 31.19
C PRO A 271 -11.69 -24.16 30.11
N GLU A 272 -12.24 -23.30 29.28
CA GLU A 272 -13.08 -23.73 28.16
C GLU A 272 -12.19 -23.94 26.92
N GLU A 273 -12.48 -25.02 26.16
CA GLU A 273 -11.79 -25.25 24.89
C GLU A 273 -12.46 -24.45 23.78
N SER A 274 -11.69 -23.62 23.09
CA SER A 274 -12.14 -22.85 21.92
C SER A 274 -11.10 -22.94 20.80
N GLN A 275 -11.51 -23.43 19.65
CA GLN A 275 -10.66 -23.60 18.47
C GLN A 275 -9.35 -24.36 18.74
N GLY A 276 -9.42 -25.43 19.56
CA GLY A 276 -8.26 -26.25 19.92
C GLY A 276 -7.30 -25.62 20.93
N ARG A 277 -7.73 -24.55 21.62
CA ARG A 277 -6.98 -23.88 22.71
C ARG A 277 -7.84 -23.73 23.95
N TYR A 278 -7.23 -23.86 25.10
CA TYR A 278 -7.89 -23.61 26.38
C TYR A 278 -7.85 -22.12 26.71
N ILE A 279 -8.98 -21.57 27.14
CA ILE A 279 -9.15 -20.16 27.52
C ILE A 279 -9.75 -20.03 28.92
N LEU A 280 -9.24 -19.09 29.72
CA LEU A 280 -9.76 -18.76 31.03
C LEU A 280 -10.99 -17.86 30.98
N GLY A 281 -11.17 -17.13 29.90
CA GLY A 281 -12.26 -16.16 29.74
C GLY A 281 -11.95 -14.80 30.35
N VAL A 282 -10.71 -14.38 30.23
CA VAL A 282 -10.28 -13.00 30.53
C VAL A 282 -9.77 -12.29 29.28
N GLN A 283 -9.74 -10.98 29.33
CA GLN A 283 -9.17 -10.13 28.28
C GLN A 283 -8.38 -8.98 28.91
N PRO A 284 -7.37 -8.42 28.20
CA PRO A 284 -6.66 -7.25 28.69
C PRO A 284 -7.63 -6.11 28.98
N ARG A 285 -7.42 -5.41 30.10
CA ARG A 285 -8.22 -4.24 30.46
C ARG A 285 -8.02 -3.13 29.42
N LEU A 286 -9.06 -2.33 29.18
CA LEU A 286 -8.96 -1.18 28.31
C LEU A 286 -8.47 0.06 29.07
N LYS A 287 -7.47 0.74 28.52
CA LYS A 287 -7.08 2.10 28.90
C LYS A 287 -7.85 3.09 28.02
N SER A 288 -8.75 3.85 28.64
CA SER A 288 -9.69 4.73 27.94
C SER A 288 -9.28 6.21 28.01
N ASP A 289 -8.11 6.53 28.58
CA ASP A 289 -7.63 7.91 28.55
C ASP A 289 -7.15 8.30 27.13
N ILE A 290 -7.39 9.55 26.76
CA ILE A 290 -7.15 10.06 25.40
C ILE A 290 -5.68 9.89 24.99
N TRP A 291 -4.74 10.08 25.92
CA TRP A 291 -3.31 9.93 25.62
C TRP A 291 -2.95 8.49 25.29
N SER A 292 -3.40 7.53 26.11
CA SER A 292 -3.21 6.11 25.84
C SER A 292 -3.84 5.69 24.49
N MET A 293 -5.03 6.21 24.19
CA MET A 293 -5.69 5.93 22.91
C MET A 293 -4.91 6.51 21.73
N PHE A 294 -4.37 7.73 21.86
CA PHE A 294 -3.55 8.35 20.81
C PHE A 294 -2.24 7.58 20.59
N VAL A 295 -1.50 7.29 21.66
CA VAL A 295 -0.26 6.49 21.56
C VAL A 295 -0.56 5.07 21.08
N GLY A 296 -1.70 4.53 21.48
CA GLY A 296 -2.17 3.18 21.11
C GLY A 296 -2.27 2.94 19.61
N GLY A 297 -2.65 3.93 18.82
CA GLY A 297 -2.67 3.81 17.36
C GLY A 297 -1.28 3.61 16.76
N PHE A 298 -0.30 4.36 17.25
CA PHE A 298 1.10 4.19 16.82
C PHE A 298 1.71 2.87 17.28
N THR A 299 1.49 2.50 18.55
CA THR A 299 2.03 1.24 19.08
C THR A 299 1.41 0.03 18.40
N SER A 300 0.10 0.04 18.13
CA SER A 300 -0.57 -1.04 17.39
C SER A 300 -0.04 -1.18 15.96
N ALA A 301 0.24 -0.07 15.29
CA ALA A 301 0.84 -0.07 13.96
C ALA A 301 2.29 -0.58 14.02
N ALA A 302 3.08 -0.13 15.00
CA ALA A 302 4.46 -0.58 15.19
C ALA A 302 4.54 -2.07 15.52
N ASP A 303 3.71 -2.57 16.43
CA ASP A 303 3.61 -3.99 16.78
C ASP A 303 3.24 -4.85 15.56
N SER A 304 2.30 -4.36 14.75
CA SER A 304 1.91 -5.02 13.51
C SER A 304 3.08 -5.07 12.52
N ALA A 305 3.79 -3.96 12.36
CA ALA A 305 4.99 -3.89 11.51
C ALA A 305 6.08 -4.85 12.00
N LEU A 306 6.36 -4.88 13.30
CA LEU A 306 7.36 -5.77 13.90
C LEU A 306 7.00 -7.25 13.71
N ARG A 307 5.73 -7.63 13.86
CA ARG A 307 5.26 -8.99 13.58
C ARG A 307 5.51 -9.40 12.13
N ILE A 308 5.22 -8.50 11.18
CA ILE A 308 5.46 -8.75 9.75
C ILE A 308 6.96 -8.86 9.47
N LEU A 309 7.80 -7.98 10.02
CA LEU A 309 9.25 -8.05 9.87
C LEU A 309 9.84 -9.34 10.47
N ASN A 310 9.35 -9.77 11.63
CA ASN A 310 9.75 -11.04 12.22
C ASN A 310 9.32 -12.25 11.37
N ALA A 311 8.10 -12.21 10.80
CA ALA A 311 7.64 -13.23 9.87
C ALA A 311 8.50 -13.29 8.62
N LEU A 312 8.87 -12.15 8.04
CA LEU A 312 9.79 -12.05 6.90
C LEU A 312 11.19 -12.57 7.25
N LYS A 313 11.73 -12.18 8.42
CA LYS A 313 12.99 -12.71 8.92
C LYS A 313 12.94 -14.24 9.00
N ASN A 314 11.90 -14.80 9.61
CA ASN A 314 11.74 -16.25 9.74
C ASN A 314 11.61 -16.92 8.37
N LEU A 315 10.95 -16.28 7.40
CA LEU A 315 10.85 -16.79 6.04
C LEU A 315 12.20 -16.84 5.32
N ILE A 316 13.06 -15.84 5.53
CA ILE A 316 14.41 -15.80 4.94
C ILE A 316 15.30 -16.92 5.51
N PHE A 317 15.26 -17.15 6.83
CA PHE A 317 16.10 -18.17 7.48
C PHE A 317 15.52 -19.58 7.42
N GLN A 318 14.21 -19.71 7.28
CA GLN A 318 13.47 -20.96 7.18
C GLN A 318 12.41 -20.85 6.08
N PRO A 319 12.82 -20.93 4.79
CA PRO A 319 11.91 -20.76 3.68
C PRO A 319 10.79 -21.82 3.71
N ASP A 320 9.56 -21.36 3.81
CA ASP A 320 8.37 -22.19 3.81
C ASP A 320 7.23 -21.45 3.10
N LEU A 321 6.88 -21.92 1.92
CA LEU A 321 5.82 -21.32 1.11
C LEU A 321 4.44 -21.41 1.80
N ASN A 322 4.25 -22.35 2.73
CA ASN A 322 3.00 -22.46 3.49
C ASN A 322 2.76 -21.29 4.45
N LYS A 323 3.81 -20.55 4.80
CA LYS A 323 3.72 -19.34 5.64
C LYS A 323 3.38 -18.09 4.85
N LEU A 324 3.41 -18.16 3.52
CA LEU A 324 2.99 -17.08 2.64
C LEU A 324 1.51 -17.19 2.32
N GLY A 325 0.78 -16.11 2.50
CA GLY A 325 -0.59 -15.99 2.02
C GLY A 325 -0.61 -15.31 0.66
N GLY A 326 -1.12 -15.98 -0.35
CA GLY A 326 -1.32 -15.42 -1.67
C GLY A 326 -2.73 -14.84 -1.86
N PRO A 327 -3.10 -14.52 -3.10
CA PRO A 327 -4.38 -13.87 -3.42
C PRO A 327 -5.62 -14.60 -2.89
N VAL A 328 -5.60 -15.95 -2.89
CA VAL A 328 -6.73 -16.76 -2.41
C VAL A 328 -6.87 -16.67 -0.91
N ALA A 329 -5.77 -16.79 -0.16
CA ALA A 329 -5.77 -16.64 1.30
C ALA A 329 -6.21 -15.24 1.72
N ILE A 330 -5.73 -14.19 1.04
CA ILE A 330 -6.10 -12.80 1.32
C ILE A 330 -7.59 -12.56 1.05
N PHE A 331 -8.12 -13.09 -0.05
CA PHE A 331 -9.55 -13.01 -0.36
C PHE A 331 -10.40 -13.71 0.71
N LYS A 332 -9.99 -14.90 1.16
CA LYS A 332 -10.64 -15.65 2.24
C LYS A 332 -10.61 -14.84 3.54
N ALA A 333 -9.46 -14.30 3.93
CA ALA A 333 -9.32 -13.47 5.13
C ALA A 333 -10.21 -12.21 5.06
N SER A 334 -10.30 -11.55 3.89
CA SER A 334 -11.23 -10.44 3.66
C SER A 334 -12.69 -10.84 3.83
N SER A 335 -13.06 -12.00 3.30
CA SER A 335 -14.43 -12.53 3.42
C SER A 335 -14.78 -12.87 4.88
N ASP A 336 -13.84 -13.45 5.61
CA ASP A 336 -14.03 -13.79 7.02
C ASP A 336 -14.08 -12.52 7.90
N ALA A 337 -13.25 -11.52 7.61
CA ALA A 337 -13.34 -10.22 8.26
C ALA A 337 -14.72 -9.58 8.05
N ALA A 338 -15.25 -9.65 6.83
CA ALA A 338 -16.58 -9.11 6.50
C ALA A 338 -17.72 -9.79 7.26
N LYS A 339 -17.64 -11.12 7.48
CA LYS A 339 -18.62 -11.88 8.26
C LYS A 339 -18.61 -11.53 9.76
N ASN A 340 -17.43 -11.18 10.27
CA ASN A 340 -17.21 -10.90 11.68
C ASN A 340 -17.39 -9.41 12.06
N GLY A 341 -17.88 -8.59 11.13
CA GLY A 341 -18.29 -7.21 11.37
C GLY A 341 -17.24 -6.15 11.05
N LEU A 342 -17.65 -4.89 11.21
CA LEU A 342 -16.86 -3.72 10.77
C LEU A 342 -15.49 -3.62 11.45
N GLU A 343 -15.39 -3.92 12.75
CA GLU A 343 -14.11 -3.86 13.47
C GLU A 343 -13.07 -4.81 12.85
N ASN A 344 -13.48 -6.02 12.46
CA ASN A 344 -12.58 -6.97 11.81
C ASN A 344 -12.18 -6.52 10.40
N VAL A 345 -13.08 -5.85 9.68
CA VAL A 345 -12.75 -5.26 8.36
C VAL A 345 -11.73 -4.14 8.51
N LEU A 346 -11.91 -3.26 9.50
CA LEU A 346 -10.96 -2.18 9.78
C LEU A 346 -9.61 -2.73 10.24
N PHE A 347 -9.61 -3.75 11.12
CA PHE A 347 -8.37 -4.42 11.54
C PHE A 347 -7.65 -5.04 10.35
N PHE A 348 -8.37 -5.73 9.47
CA PHE A 348 -7.84 -6.29 8.24
C PHE A 348 -7.26 -5.20 7.31
N LEU A 349 -7.98 -4.07 7.14
CA LEU A 349 -7.50 -2.92 6.37
C LEU A 349 -6.18 -2.38 6.92
N ALA A 350 -6.07 -2.16 8.24
CA ALA A 350 -4.85 -1.67 8.88
C ALA A 350 -3.68 -2.64 8.67
N MET A 351 -3.91 -3.93 8.92
CA MET A 351 -2.90 -4.97 8.79
C MET A 351 -2.38 -5.11 7.35
N ILE A 352 -3.27 -5.15 6.37
CA ILE A 352 -2.87 -5.26 4.96
C ILE A 352 -2.19 -3.98 4.48
N SER A 353 -2.65 -2.82 4.92
CA SER A 353 -2.00 -1.55 4.56
C SER A 353 -0.54 -1.51 5.04
N ILE A 354 -0.28 -1.83 6.31
CA ILE A 354 1.09 -1.89 6.85
C ILE A 354 1.92 -2.96 6.13
N ASN A 355 1.31 -4.12 5.87
CA ASN A 355 1.97 -5.21 5.16
C ASN A 355 2.44 -4.77 3.75
N ILE A 356 1.55 -4.15 2.96
CA ILE A 356 1.89 -3.61 1.64
C ILE A 356 2.97 -2.52 1.75
N GLY A 357 2.90 -1.65 2.78
CA GLY A 357 3.94 -0.66 3.05
C GLY A 357 5.32 -1.30 3.25
N ILE A 358 5.41 -2.34 4.08
CA ILE A 358 6.67 -3.07 4.34
C ILE A 358 7.17 -3.79 3.08
N PHE A 359 6.28 -4.53 2.40
CA PHE A 359 6.67 -5.27 1.20
C PHE A 359 7.19 -4.36 0.10
N ASN A 360 6.56 -3.19 -0.11
CA ASN A 360 7.04 -2.23 -1.09
C ASN A 360 8.38 -1.59 -0.73
N LEU A 361 8.81 -1.62 0.54
CA LEU A 361 10.15 -1.16 0.95
C LEU A 361 11.24 -2.23 0.83
N ILE A 362 10.89 -3.49 0.53
CA ILE A 362 11.89 -4.54 0.27
C ILE A 362 12.70 -4.15 -0.98
N PRO A 363 14.04 -4.32 -0.97
CA PRO A 363 14.90 -3.93 -2.09
C PRO A 363 14.81 -4.91 -3.27
N ILE A 364 13.59 -5.21 -3.71
CA ILE A 364 13.33 -6.03 -4.89
C ILE A 364 13.09 -5.09 -6.07
N PRO A 365 13.81 -5.26 -7.19
CA PRO A 365 13.50 -4.53 -8.41
C PRO A 365 12.02 -4.68 -8.78
N ALA A 366 11.41 -3.66 -9.34
CA ALA A 366 9.98 -3.48 -9.60
C ALA A 366 9.14 -2.99 -8.40
N LEU A 367 9.63 -3.06 -7.17
CA LEU A 367 9.01 -2.44 -5.99
C LEU A 367 9.67 -1.06 -5.70
N ASP A 368 8.99 -0.24 -4.89
CA ASP A 368 9.50 1.09 -4.52
C ASP A 368 10.86 1.03 -3.80
N GLY A 369 11.05 0.01 -2.95
CA GLY A 369 12.33 -0.26 -2.29
C GLY A 369 13.47 -0.51 -3.27
N GLY A 370 13.22 -1.23 -4.36
CA GLY A 370 14.19 -1.42 -5.43
C GLY A 370 14.57 -0.10 -6.10
N LYS A 371 13.59 0.77 -6.38
CA LYS A 371 13.82 2.10 -6.94
C LYS A 371 14.58 3.02 -5.99
N ILE A 372 14.28 2.95 -4.68
CA ILE A 372 15.02 3.66 -3.65
C ILE A 372 16.50 3.24 -3.67
N VAL A 373 16.79 1.94 -3.78
CA VAL A 373 18.17 1.44 -3.88
C VAL A 373 18.86 1.97 -5.13
N LEU A 374 18.20 1.95 -6.29
CA LEU A 374 18.76 2.51 -7.53
C LEU A 374 19.07 4.01 -7.38
N ASN A 375 18.17 4.79 -6.77
CA ASN A 375 18.41 6.22 -6.50
C ASN A 375 19.58 6.46 -5.51
N ILE A 376 19.77 5.59 -4.52
CA ILE A 376 20.93 5.65 -3.62
C ILE A 376 22.22 5.36 -4.40
N ILE A 377 22.21 4.38 -5.31
CA ILE A 377 23.36 4.08 -6.17
C ILE A 377 23.69 5.28 -7.07
N GLU A 378 22.67 5.95 -7.66
CA GLU A 378 22.87 7.19 -8.43
C GLU A 378 23.52 8.28 -7.57
N ALA A 379 23.04 8.47 -6.34
CA ALA A 379 23.58 9.45 -5.40
C ALA A 379 25.07 9.21 -5.11
N ILE A 380 25.45 7.95 -4.86
CA ILE A 380 26.86 7.57 -4.58
C ILE A 380 27.72 7.75 -5.82
N ARG A 381 27.23 7.37 -6.99
CA ARG A 381 27.94 7.50 -8.28
C ARG A 381 28.02 8.95 -8.78
N ARG A 382 27.14 9.84 -8.28
CA ARG A 382 26.95 11.22 -8.76
C ARG A 382 26.67 11.30 -10.27
N LYS A 383 26.08 10.28 -10.85
CA LYS A 383 25.69 10.19 -12.26
C LYS A 383 24.40 9.37 -12.36
N PRO A 384 23.44 9.81 -13.17
CA PRO A 384 22.21 9.06 -13.40
C PRO A 384 22.52 7.67 -13.99
N LEU A 385 21.68 6.71 -13.68
CA LEU A 385 21.71 5.40 -14.32
C LEU A 385 21.16 5.54 -15.74
N LYS A 386 21.70 4.72 -16.65
CA LYS A 386 21.13 4.64 -18.00
C LYS A 386 19.75 4.01 -17.91
N GLN A 387 18.78 4.56 -18.59
CA GLN A 387 17.40 4.08 -18.62
C GLN A 387 17.30 2.60 -19.00
N GLU A 388 18.13 2.14 -19.93
CA GLU A 388 18.21 0.73 -20.34
C GLU A 388 18.53 -0.19 -19.15
N ILE A 389 19.49 0.20 -18.29
CA ILE A 389 19.90 -0.61 -17.12
C ILE A 389 18.74 -0.67 -16.11
N GLU A 390 18.09 0.45 -15.86
CA GLU A 390 16.95 0.51 -14.95
C GLU A 390 15.79 -0.35 -15.47
N THR A 391 15.52 -0.31 -16.77
CA THR A 391 14.50 -1.15 -17.42
C THR A 391 14.82 -2.64 -17.30
N TYR A 392 16.06 -3.06 -17.57
CA TYR A 392 16.44 -4.47 -17.43
C TYR A 392 16.37 -4.96 -15.98
N VAL A 393 16.85 -4.16 -15.03
CA VAL A 393 16.79 -4.49 -13.60
C VAL A 393 15.33 -4.62 -13.14
N THR A 394 14.47 -3.70 -13.55
CA THR A 394 13.03 -3.74 -13.25
C THR A 394 12.37 -4.96 -13.88
N LEU A 395 12.69 -5.30 -15.15
CA LEU A 395 12.14 -6.47 -15.82
C LEU A 395 12.50 -7.77 -15.07
N VAL A 396 13.75 -7.92 -14.64
CA VAL A 396 14.17 -9.07 -13.82
C VAL A 396 13.34 -9.14 -12.53
N GLY A 397 13.13 -8.00 -11.86
CA GLY A 397 12.29 -7.94 -10.66
C GLY A 397 10.85 -8.37 -10.93
N VAL A 398 10.26 -7.91 -12.04
CA VAL A 398 8.90 -8.29 -12.45
C VAL A 398 8.81 -9.80 -12.68
N VAL A 399 9.78 -10.40 -13.37
CA VAL A 399 9.81 -11.86 -13.60
C VAL A 399 9.86 -12.62 -12.28
N ILE A 400 10.73 -12.21 -11.35
CA ILE A 400 10.81 -12.82 -10.01
C ILE A 400 9.47 -12.72 -9.28
N MET A 401 8.82 -11.56 -9.29
CA MET A 401 7.53 -11.34 -8.63
C MET A 401 6.42 -12.20 -9.25
N VAL A 402 6.38 -12.32 -10.58
CA VAL A 402 5.40 -13.16 -11.29
C VAL A 402 5.58 -14.63 -10.93
N VAL A 403 6.81 -15.14 -10.94
CA VAL A 403 7.13 -16.53 -10.56
C VAL A 403 6.71 -16.79 -9.10
N LEU A 404 7.06 -15.88 -8.19
CA LEU A 404 6.68 -15.98 -6.78
C LEU A 404 5.15 -15.98 -6.62
N MET A 405 4.45 -15.08 -7.30
CA MET A 405 2.99 -14.99 -7.25
C MET A 405 2.33 -16.28 -7.74
N ILE A 406 2.82 -16.87 -8.84
CA ILE A 406 2.32 -18.16 -9.36
C ILE A 406 2.55 -19.25 -8.33
N ALA A 407 3.76 -19.35 -7.76
CA ALA A 407 4.11 -20.38 -6.79
C ALA A 407 3.26 -20.29 -5.52
N VAL A 408 3.08 -19.08 -4.98
CA VAL A 408 2.27 -18.85 -3.77
C VAL A 408 0.78 -19.08 -4.03
N THR A 409 0.27 -18.63 -5.19
CA THR A 409 -1.14 -18.87 -5.57
C THR A 409 -1.42 -20.36 -5.76
N TRP A 410 -0.50 -21.09 -6.39
CA TRP A 410 -0.60 -22.55 -6.51
C TRP A 410 -0.66 -23.23 -5.14
N ASN A 411 0.25 -22.85 -4.25
CA ASN A 411 0.29 -23.38 -2.89
C ASN A 411 -1.00 -23.05 -2.10
N ASP A 412 -1.55 -21.85 -2.25
CA ASP A 412 -2.82 -21.43 -1.64
C ASP A 412 -4.00 -22.31 -2.11
N ILE A 413 -4.06 -22.59 -3.43
CA ILE A 413 -5.11 -23.42 -4.02
C ILE A 413 -5.01 -24.84 -3.47
N MET A 414 -3.79 -25.42 -3.46
CA MET A 414 -3.56 -26.78 -2.95
C MET A 414 -3.98 -26.89 -1.47
N ARG A 415 -3.62 -25.92 -0.65
CA ARG A 415 -3.95 -25.90 0.78
C ARG A 415 -5.44 -25.64 1.07
N THR A 416 -6.12 -24.92 0.19
CA THR A 416 -7.51 -24.49 0.44
C THR A 416 -8.53 -25.49 -0.07
N PHE A 417 -8.22 -26.22 -1.15
CA PHE A 417 -9.17 -27.07 -1.86
C PHE A 417 -8.78 -28.55 -1.91
N PHE A 418 -7.53 -28.88 -1.58
CA PHE A 418 -7.00 -30.23 -1.55
C PHE A 418 -6.28 -30.54 -0.23
#